data_9560940955ec1dc63f2ae7ab47fe5e79
#
_entry.id   9560940955ec1dc63f2ae7ab47fe5e79
#
_cell.length_a   1.000
_cell.length_b   1.000
_cell.length_c   1.000
_cell.angle_alpha   90.00
_cell.angle_beta   90.00
_cell.angle_gamma   90.00
#
_symmetry.space_group_name_H-M   'P 1'
#
loop_
_entity.id
_entity.type
_entity.pdbx_description
1 polymer ?
#
loop_
_entity_poly.entity_id
_entity_poly.type
_entity_poly.pdbx_seq_one_letter_code
_entity_poly.pdbx_strand_id
1 'polypeptide(L)'
;MELCKEGMIDQVLINNNIMPLSNITKLTKGTVKIQISNNSRATGFFIKLERNKKPFYSLMTNQHVITPEMIQKKESIVIYYKQEELTLILELNKEERIIHNFEEKLDLDITVIEIIPKKDNVKESYFLLPYIDYNEFDTFQFEGKKIQITQFPEGSELSHSDGQILNIYNDNINIFFHNADTKGGSSGSPIVLYGDEKVLAIHKAGNEQKKKNAGIFIKKVVEFFKDFKKNGISKDYYENGSLKYEGEFLDDKYNGKGKFYYPNGDYYIGQFEKGKKHGFGIDYYKNGKKKYEGKFEEDEYKDL
;
A
#
# COMPACT_ATOMS: atom_id res chain seq x y z
N MET A 1 42.41 15.62 15.84
CA MET A 1 41.45 15.26 14.78
C MET A 1 42.09 14.14 13.98
N GLU A 2 42.04 12.92 14.51
CA GLU A 2 42.58 11.72 13.87
C GLU A 2 41.49 11.03 13.12
N LEU A 3 41.63 10.94 11.80
CA LEU A 3 40.84 10.11 10.92
C LEU A 3 41.23 8.65 11.17
N CYS A 4 40.41 7.91 11.91
CA CYS A 4 40.42 6.44 11.91
C CYS A 4 39.99 5.98 10.50
N LYS A 5 40.96 5.55 9.71
CA LYS A 5 40.77 4.68 8.55
C LYS A 5 40.56 3.28 9.07
N GLU A 6 39.59 2.57 8.40
CA GLU A 6 39.26 1.14 8.42
C GLU A 6 38.05 0.76 9.22
N GLY A 7 37.01 0.38 8.48
CA GLY A 7 35.72 -0.19 8.94
C GLY A 7 34.57 0.74 8.56
N MET A 8 33.85 0.42 7.49
CA MET A 8 32.59 1.10 7.18
C MET A 8 31.72 1.11 8.44
N ILE A 9 31.34 2.30 8.90
CA ILE A 9 30.38 2.44 9.99
C ILE A 9 29.01 2.11 9.39
N ASP A 10 28.62 0.84 9.47
CA ASP A 10 27.29 0.37 9.06
C ASP A 10 26.18 0.74 10.06
N GLN A 11 26.48 1.68 10.97
CA GLN A 11 25.59 2.04 12.07
C GLN A 11 25.59 3.55 12.31
N VAL A 12 24.43 4.10 12.65
CA VAL A 12 24.25 5.50 13.04
C VAL A 12 23.86 5.57 14.50
N LEU A 13 24.50 6.44 15.27
CA LEU A 13 24.11 6.76 16.65
C LEU A 13 22.90 7.71 16.61
N ILE A 14 21.78 7.24 17.09
CA ILE A 14 20.57 8.05 17.31
C ILE A 14 20.27 8.01 18.81
N ASN A 15 20.32 9.15 19.48
CA ASN A 15 20.03 9.30 20.91
C ASN A 15 20.68 8.22 21.83
N ASN A 16 22.01 7.99 21.64
CA ASN A 16 22.80 6.98 22.35
C ASN A 16 22.42 5.51 22.05
N ASN A 17 21.65 5.24 21.01
CA ASN A 17 21.39 3.89 20.53
C ASN A 17 21.98 3.71 19.12
N ILE A 18 22.38 2.49 18.82
CA ILE A 18 22.95 2.14 17.51
C ILE A 18 21.87 1.50 16.64
N MET A 19 21.62 2.09 15.46
CA MET A 19 20.72 1.51 14.46
C MET A 19 21.53 1.20 13.19
N PRO A 20 21.34 0.04 12.55
CA PRO A 20 21.96 -0.25 11.27
C PRO A 20 21.57 0.80 10.23
N LEU A 21 22.57 1.33 9.52
CA LEU A 21 22.35 2.34 8.46
C LEU A 21 21.41 1.80 7.35
N SER A 22 21.49 0.51 7.07
CA SER A 22 20.60 -0.18 6.11
C SER A 22 19.13 -0.01 6.47
N ASN A 23 18.75 -0.12 7.74
CA ASN A 23 17.36 -0.02 8.20
C ASN A 23 16.83 1.41 8.03
N ILE A 24 17.64 2.42 8.42
CA ILE A 24 17.30 3.83 8.19
C ILE A 24 17.12 4.10 6.69
N THR A 25 18.04 3.62 5.85
CA THR A 25 17.99 3.80 4.41
C THR A 25 16.72 3.19 3.80
N LYS A 26 16.31 2.02 4.28
CA LYS A 26 15.11 1.33 3.80
C LYS A 26 13.83 2.07 4.20
N LEU A 27 13.72 2.46 5.47
CA LEU A 27 12.60 3.27 5.97
C LEU A 27 12.48 4.61 5.22
N THR A 28 13.61 5.29 5.04
CA THR A 28 13.68 6.56 4.28
C THR A 28 13.18 6.40 2.84
N LYS A 29 13.55 5.31 2.16
CA LYS A 29 13.10 5.06 0.77
C LYS A 29 11.64 4.65 0.67
N GLY A 30 11.15 3.94 1.67
CA GLY A 30 9.77 3.43 1.69
C GLY A 30 8.75 4.44 2.19
N THR A 31 9.17 5.45 2.96
CA THR A 31 8.27 6.49 3.49
C THR A 31 8.09 7.59 2.45
N VAL A 32 6.86 8.04 2.28
CA VAL A 32 6.46 9.00 1.23
C VAL A 32 5.68 10.17 1.81
N LYS A 33 5.83 11.33 1.18
CA LYS A 33 4.97 12.48 1.43
C LYS A 33 3.79 12.45 0.47
N ILE A 34 2.59 12.63 1.01
CA ILE A 34 1.34 12.69 0.24
C ILE A 34 0.85 14.13 0.24
N GLN A 35 0.64 14.69 -0.93
CA GLN A 35 -0.01 15.98 -1.12
C GLN A 35 -1.42 15.74 -1.69
N ILE A 36 -2.43 16.20 -0.95
CA ILE A 36 -3.84 16.04 -1.29
C ILE A 36 -4.35 17.29 -2.01
N SER A 37 -3.92 18.46 -1.53
CA SER A 37 -4.24 19.79 -2.07
C SER A 37 -3.03 20.70 -1.88
N ASN A 38 -3.12 21.94 -2.36
CA ASN A 38 -2.00 22.88 -2.25
C ASN A 38 -1.51 23.09 -0.80
N ASN A 39 -2.37 22.88 0.21
CA ASN A 39 -2.05 23.13 1.61
C ASN A 39 -2.17 21.90 2.52
N SER A 40 -2.69 20.77 2.02
CA SER A 40 -2.88 19.57 2.84
C SER A 40 -1.85 18.51 2.48
N ARG A 41 -1.03 18.14 3.45
CA ARG A 41 0.04 17.17 3.34
C ARG A 41 -0.04 16.14 4.45
N ALA A 42 0.37 14.91 4.14
CA ALA A 42 0.41 13.80 5.08
C ALA A 42 1.59 12.87 4.74
N THR A 43 1.79 11.88 5.57
CA THR A 43 2.75 10.81 5.33
C THR A 43 2.05 9.53 4.91
N GLY A 44 2.73 8.71 4.15
CA GLY A 44 2.37 7.34 3.85
C GLY A 44 3.63 6.51 3.67
N PHE A 45 3.46 5.25 3.32
CA PHE A 45 4.59 4.39 3.02
C PHE A 45 4.23 3.29 2.04
N PHE A 46 5.19 2.93 1.21
CA PHE A 46 5.09 1.76 0.36
C PHE A 46 5.31 0.49 1.19
N ILE A 47 4.40 -0.47 1.06
CA ILE A 47 4.46 -1.74 1.78
C ILE A 47 4.13 -2.91 0.86
N LYS A 48 4.91 -3.99 1.00
CA LYS A 48 4.69 -5.25 0.29
C LYS A 48 3.91 -6.18 1.22
N LEU A 49 2.65 -6.39 0.87
CA LEU A 49 1.77 -7.36 1.50
C LEU A 49 1.77 -8.68 0.72
N GLU A 50 1.02 -9.66 1.20
CA GLU A 50 0.72 -10.89 0.49
C GLU A 50 -0.77 -10.95 0.17
N ARG A 51 -1.10 -11.34 -1.07
CA ARG A 51 -2.47 -11.59 -1.52
C ARG A 51 -2.50 -12.86 -2.35
N ASN A 52 -3.29 -13.86 -1.92
CA ASN A 52 -3.34 -15.16 -2.60
C ASN A 52 -1.95 -15.77 -2.87
N LYS A 53 -1.07 -15.75 -1.86
CA LYS A 53 0.33 -16.23 -1.92
C LYS A 53 1.22 -15.51 -2.94
N LYS A 54 0.82 -14.33 -3.39
CA LYS A 54 1.60 -13.47 -4.31
C LYS A 54 1.91 -12.13 -3.66
N PRO A 55 3.01 -11.48 -4.04
CA PRO A 55 3.29 -10.12 -3.62
C PRO A 55 2.15 -9.18 -4.02
N PHE A 56 1.72 -8.35 -3.07
CA PHE A 56 0.78 -7.27 -3.29
C PHE A 56 1.44 -5.97 -2.84
N TYR A 57 1.82 -5.15 -3.81
CA TYR A 57 2.50 -3.89 -3.58
C TYR A 57 1.48 -2.79 -3.35
N SER A 58 1.65 -2.01 -2.29
CA SER A 58 0.65 -1.00 -1.91
C SER A 58 1.27 0.23 -1.27
N LEU A 59 0.54 1.34 -1.33
CA LEU A 59 0.68 2.51 -0.48
C LEU A 59 -0.27 2.36 0.70
N MET A 60 0.22 2.59 1.92
CA MET A 60 -0.60 2.63 3.13
C MET A 60 -0.52 4.02 3.75
N THR A 61 -1.67 4.55 4.15
CA THR A 61 -1.83 5.81 4.90
C THR A 61 -3.09 5.75 5.75
N ASN A 62 -3.42 6.83 6.48
CA ASN A 62 -4.67 6.87 7.22
C ASN A 62 -5.88 7.16 6.32
N GLN A 63 -7.08 6.72 6.76
CA GLN A 63 -8.31 6.98 6.05
C GLN A 63 -8.72 8.46 6.10
N HIS A 64 -8.47 9.15 7.22
CA HIS A 64 -8.73 10.58 7.27
C HIS A 64 -7.81 11.40 6.34
N VAL A 65 -6.73 10.80 5.81
CA VAL A 65 -5.86 11.36 4.76
C VAL A 65 -6.45 11.12 3.38
N ILE A 66 -6.89 9.89 3.10
CA ILE A 66 -7.51 9.49 1.83
C ILE A 66 -8.94 9.04 2.13
N THR A 67 -9.88 9.97 2.02
CA THR A 67 -11.26 9.75 2.44
C THR A 67 -12.10 8.98 1.39
N PRO A 68 -13.21 8.34 1.82
CA PRO A 68 -14.15 7.71 0.89
C PRO A 68 -14.68 8.66 -0.18
N GLU A 69 -14.89 9.94 0.18
CA GLU A 69 -15.37 10.96 -0.77
C GLU A 69 -14.35 11.25 -1.87
N MET A 70 -13.07 11.32 -1.54
CA MET A 70 -11.99 11.51 -2.53
C MET A 70 -11.96 10.33 -3.52
N ILE A 71 -12.12 9.11 -3.00
CA ILE A 71 -12.17 7.90 -3.84
C ILE A 71 -13.41 7.90 -4.73
N GLN A 72 -14.57 8.28 -4.19
CA GLN A 72 -15.82 8.38 -4.96
C GLN A 72 -15.72 9.40 -6.09
N LYS A 73 -15.05 10.53 -5.84
CA LYS A 73 -14.80 11.60 -6.83
C LYS A 73 -13.66 11.29 -7.78
N LYS A 74 -12.94 10.18 -7.60
CA LYS A 74 -11.74 9.79 -8.36
C LYS A 74 -10.67 10.90 -8.33
N GLU A 75 -10.49 11.54 -7.19
CA GLU A 75 -9.49 12.61 -7.04
C GLU A 75 -8.08 12.08 -7.28
N SER A 76 -7.16 12.96 -7.67
CA SER A 76 -5.75 12.63 -7.80
C SER A 76 -4.95 13.13 -6.61
N ILE A 77 -4.01 12.33 -6.15
CA ILE A 77 -3.03 12.69 -5.13
C ILE A 77 -1.62 12.71 -5.73
N VAL A 78 -0.75 13.52 -5.14
CA VAL A 78 0.67 13.56 -5.53
C VAL A 78 1.49 12.94 -4.42
N ILE A 79 2.31 11.95 -4.78
CA ILE A 79 3.19 11.22 -3.88
C ILE A 79 4.62 11.59 -4.20
N TYR A 80 5.34 12.13 -3.22
CA TYR A 80 6.76 12.41 -3.30
C TYR A 80 7.51 11.32 -2.53
N TYR A 81 8.50 10.70 -3.15
CA TYR A 81 9.27 9.60 -2.57
C TYR A 81 10.75 9.70 -2.94
N LYS A 82 11.59 8.85 -2.36
CA LYS A 82 13.04 8.93 -2.46
C LYS A 82 13.54 10.33 -2.06
N GLN A 83 13.12 10.80 -0.88
CA GLN A 83 13.44 12.15 -0.37
C GLN A 83 13.00 13.27 -1.34
N GLU A 84 11.82 13.10 -1.93
CA GLU A 84 11.19 14.07 -2.85
C GLU A 84 11.86 14.19 -4.24
N GLU A 85 12.86 13.36 -4.55
CA GLU A 85 13.46 13.33 -5.89
C GLU A 85 12.52 12.79 -6.97
N LEU A 86 11.57 11.95 -6.59
CA LEU A 86 10.63 11.31 -7.50
C LEU A 86 9.19 11.62 -7.12
N THR A 87 8.35 11.72 -8.14
CA THR A 87 6.92 12.05 -7.99
C THR A 87 6.07 11.03 -8.72
N LEU A 88 4.98 10.59 -8.05
CA LEU A 88 3.92 9.77 -8.65
C LEU A 88 2.59 10.52 -8.49
N ILE A 89 1.87 10.72 -9.58
CA ILE A 89 0.47 11.19 -9.57
C ILE A 89 -0.43 9.96 -9.62
N LEU A 90 -1.28 9.81 -8.62
CA LEU A 90 -2.12 8.63 -8.44
C LEU A 90 -3.59 9.04 -8.42
N GLU A 91 -4.37 8.57 -9.40
CA GLU A 91 -5.82 8.70 -9.40
C GLU A 91 -6.45 7.66 -8.45
N LEU A 92 -7.35 8.12 -7.59
CA LEU A 92 -8.07 7.29 -6.61
C LEU A 92 -9.28 6.59 -7.26
N ASN A 93 -9.01 5.74 -8.24
CA ASN A 93 -10.02 5.08 -9.05
C ASN A 93 -10.04 3.55 -8.78
N LYS A 94 -11.12 3.06 -8.17
CA LYS A 94 -11.30 1.62 -7.84
C LYS A 94 -11.40 0.72 -9.09
N GLU A 95 -11.73 1.27 -10.24
CA GLU A 95 -11.75 0.52 -11.50
C GLU A 95 -10.31 0.27 -12.02
N GLU A 96 -9.35 1.17 -11.68
CA GLU A 96 -7.96 1.07 -12.11
C GLU A 96 -7.12 0.20 -11.16
N ARG A 97 -7.44 0.21 -9.87
CA ARG A 97 -6.64 -0.44 -8.81
C ARG A 97 -7.45 -0.80 -7.58
N ILE A 98 -6.94 -1.71 -6.77
CA ILE A 98 -7.55 -2.00 -5.47
C ILE A 98 -7.32 -0.82 -4.54
N ILE A 99 -8.42 -0.26 -4.00
CA ILE A 99 -8.40 0.75 -2.93
C ILE A 99 -9.34 0.26 -1.82
N HIS A 100 -8.82 0.10 -0.62
CA HIS A 100 -9.58 -0.39 0.52
C HIS A 100 -9.41 0.50 1.75
N ASN A 101 -10.55 0.93 2.32
CA ASN A 101 -10.64 1.66 3.58
C ASN A 101 -11.11 0.69 4.66
N PHE A 102 -10.49 0.74 5.83
CA PHE A 102 -10.70 -0.25 6.90
C PHE A 102 -11.59 0.21 8.05
N GLU A 103 -12.03 1.47 8.07
CA GLU A 103 -12.85 2.01 9.17
C GLU A 103 -14.19 1.27 9.29
N GLU A 104 -14.91 1.08 8.18
CA GLU A 104 -16.23 0.45 8.20
C GLU A 104 -16.21 -1.03 8.64
N LYS A 105 -15.13 -1.76 8.35
CA LYS A 105 -15.07 -3.20 8.61
C LYS A 105 -14.32 -3.56 9.88
N LEU A 106 -13.27 -2.83 10.22
CA LEU A 106 -12.38 -3.17 11.31
C LEU A 106 -12.20 -2.05 12.34
N ASP A 107 -12.89 -0.91 12.17
CA ASP A 107 -12.70 0.29 12.99
C ASP A 107 -11.22 0.76 13.01
N LEU A 108 -10.57 0.66 11.85
CA LEU A 108 -9.17 1.07 11.67
C LEU A 108 -9.10 2.24 10.69
N ASP A 109 -8.52 3.34 11.14
CA ASP A 109 -8.26 4.53 10.33
C ASP A 109 -7.08 4.28 9.36
N ILE A 110 -7.27 3.34 8.43
CA ILE A 110 -6.26 2.91 7.45
C ILE A 110 -6.87 2.83 6.05
N THR A 111 -6.14 3.36 5.07
CA THR A 111 -6.39 3.17 3.64
C THR A 111 -5.20 2.49 3.00
N VAL A 112 -5.48 1.47 2.19
CA VAL A 112 -4.50 0.76 1.36
C VAL A 112 -4.84 0.95 -0.10
N ILE A 113 -3.86 1.34 -0.90
CA ILE A 113 -3.98 1.60 -2.34
C ILE A 113 -2.97 0.73 -3.08
N GLU A 114 -3.43 -0.09 -4.03
CA GLU A 114 -2.56 -0.91 -4.87
C GLU A 114 -1.58 -0.03 -5.67
N ILE A 115 -0.33 -0.42 -5.66
CA ILE A 115 0.73 0.12 -6.53
C ILE A 115 1.15 -0.98 -7.50
N ILE A 116 1.17 -0.66 -8.78
CA ILE A 116 1.59 -1.58 -9.84
C ILE A 116 3.01 -1.17 -10.24
N PRO A 117 4.09 -1.82 -9.71
CA PRO A 117 5.45 -1.26 -9.74
C PRO A 117 5.92 -0.81 -11.11
N LYS A 118 5.68 -1.59 -12.15
CA LYS A 118 6.10 -1.26 -13.52
C LYS A 118 5.27 -0.15 -14.15
N LYS A 119 3.93 -0.16 -13.94
CA LYS A 119 3.01 0.88 -14.44
C LYS A 119 3.27 2.22 -13.75
N ASP A 120 3.41 2.17 -12.44
CA ASP A 120 3.54 3.35 -11.59
C ASP A 120 5.02 3.82 -11.46
N ASN A 121 5.95 3.10 -12.09
CA ASN A 121 7.40 3.36 -12.07
C ASN A 121 8.00 3.43 -10.65
N VAL A 122 7.52 2.58 -9.74
CA VAL A 122 8.01 2.46 -8.37
C VAL A 122 8.86 1.21 -8.24
N LYS A 123 10.12 1.36 -7.78
CA LYS A 123 11.03 0.21 -7.60
C LYS A 123 10.56 -0.67 -6.43
N GLU A 124 10.58 -1.99 -6.64
CA GLU A 124 10.20 -2.96 -5.60
C GLU A 124 11.05 -2.85 -4.32
N SER A 125 12.30 -2.38 -4.44
CA SER A 125 13.19 -2.15 -3.29
C SER A 125 12.75 -1.02 -2.35
N TYR A 126 11.73 -0.23 -2.72
CA TYR A 126 11.17 0.82 -1.86
C TYR A 126 10.07 0.31 -0.95
N PHE A 127 9.54 -0.90 -1.19
CA PHE A 127 8.46 -1.44 -0.38
C PHE A 127 8.99 -2.05 0.92
N LEU A 128 8.49 -1.55 2.03
CA LEU A 128 8.74 -2.07 3.38
C LEU A 128 8.04 -3.42 3.55
N LEU A 129 8.45 -4.17 4.55
CA LEU A 129 7.79 -5.42 4.94
C LEU A 129 7.00 -5.21 6.23
N PRO A 130 5.86 -5.90 6.41
CA PRO A 130 5.13 -5.84 7.66
C PRO A 130 5.80 -6.69 8.74
N TYR A 131 5.72 -6.24 9.98
CA TYR A 131 6.03 -7.04 11.17
C TYR A 131 4.79 -7.83 11.57
N ILE A 132 4.85 -9.16 11.45
CA ILE A 132 3.71 -10.06 11.67
C ILE A 132 4.00 -11.19 12.66
N ASP A 133 5.20 -11.22 13.22
CA ASP A 133 5.68 -12.31 14.10
C ASP A 133 5.15 -12.14 15.54
N TYR A 134 3.83 -11.98 15.68
CA TYR A 134 3.15 -11.92 16.98
C TYR A 134 1.71 -12.42 16.87
N ASN A 135 1.14 -12.89 17.99
CA ASN A 135 -0.30 -13.17 18.06
C ASN A 135 -1.06 -11.84 18.20
N GLU A 136 -2.14 -11.63 17.45
CA GLU A 136 -2.93 -10.40 17.52
C GLU A 136 -3.55 -10.14 18.90
N PHE A 137 -3.82 -11.21 19.66
CA PHE A 137 -4.33 -11.12 21.04
C PHE A 137 -3.24 -10.80 22.07
N ASP A 138 -1.98 -10.79 21.64
CA ASP A 138 -0.82 -10.57 22.51
C ASP A 138 -0.11 -9.24 22.21
N THR A 139 -0.89 -8.23 21.83
CA THR A 139 -0.35 -6.88 21.54
C THR A 139 0.27 -6.24 22.78
N PHE A 140 -0.19 -6.60 23.98
CA PHE A 140 0.35 -6.10 25.26
C PHE A 140 1.84 -6.36 25.44
N GLN A 141 2.43 -7.36 24.75
CA GLN A 141 3.88 -7.59 24.75
C GLN A 141 4.69 -6.38 24.22
N PHE A 142 4.05 -5.47 23.50
CA PHE A 142 4.70 -4.27 22.97
C PHE A 142 4.69 -3.07 23.92
N GLU A 143 3.96 -3.13 25.03
CA GLU A 143 4.04 -2.07 26.05
C GLU A 143 5.47 -1.90 26.56
N GLY A 144 5.90 -0.65 26.67
CA GLY A 144 7.27 -0.33 27.04
C GLY A 144 8.32 -0.52 25.94
N LYS A 145 7.98 -1.06 24.78
CA LYS A 145 8.95 -1.22 23.69
C LYS A 145 9.29 0.13 23.05
N LYS A 146 10.57 0.32 22.74
CA LYS A 146 11.05 1.47 21.97
C LYS A 146 10.61 1.35 20.52
N ILE A 147 10.19 2.46 19.95
CA ILE A 147 9.75 2.58 18.57
C ILE A 147 10.46 3.72 17.86
N GLN A 148 10.47 3.66 16.53
CA GLN A 148 10.88 4.74 15.66
C GLN A 148 9.78 5.03 14.64
N ILE A 149 9.59 6.32 14.34
CA ILE A 149 8.65 6.84 13.35
C ILE A 149 9.43 7.59 12.28
N THR A 150 9.19 7.29 11.02
CA THR A 150 9.72 8.03 9.87
C THR A 150 8.59 8.85 9.26
N GLN A 151 8.75 10.17 9.15
CA GLN A 151 7.62 11.08 8.92
C GLN A 151 8.00 12.35 8.15
N PHE A 152 6.97 13.04 7.64
CA PHE A 152 7.07 14.39 7.08
C PHE A 152 6.29 15.39 7.94
N PRO A 153 6.81 15.80 9.11
CA PRO A 153 6.11 16.69 10.01
C PRO A 153 5.85 18.04 9.32
N GLU A 154 4.62 18.55 9.41
CA GLU A 154 4.17 19.78 8.72
C GLU A 154 4.41 19.79 7.21
N GLY A 155 4.59 18.59 6.61
CA GLY A 155 4.96 18.42 5.21
C GLY A 155 6.36 18.94 4.87
N SER A 156 7.21 19.11 5.87
CA SER A 156 8.61 19.51 5.75
C SER A 156 9.50 18.37 5.24
N GLU A 157 10.77 18.40 5.54
CA GLU A 157 11.72 17.35 5.20
C GLU A 157 11.44 16.05 5.97
N LEU A 158 11.86 14.93 5.38
CA LEU A 158 11.78 13.63 6.02
C LEU A 158 12.58 13.63 7.33
N SER A 159 11.97 13.19 8.40
CA SER A 159 12.57 13.11 9.71
C SER A 159 12.27 11.79 10.42
N HIS A 160 13.05 11.49 11.44
CA HIS A 160 12.87 10.34 12.31
C HIS A 160 12.64 10.84 13.74
N SER A 161 11.72 10.22 14.45
CA SER A 161 11.53 10.43 15.88
C SER A 161 11.47 9.12 16.61
N ASP A 162 12.10 9.06 17.77
CA ASP A 162 12.11 7.92 18.65
C ASP A 162 11.09 8.11 19.77
N GLY A 163 10.55 7.02 20.26
CA GLY A 163 9.63 7.01 21.38
C GLY A 163 9.46 5.62 21.97
N GLN A 164 8.39 5.48 22.72
CA GLN A 164 8.04 4.25 23.40
C GLN A 164 6.53 4.03 23.35
N ILE A 165 6.10 2.79 23.19
CA ILE A 165 4.70 2.40 23.38
C ILE A 165 4.39 2.51 24.87
N LEU A 166 3.42 3.37 25.22
CA LEU A 166 3.06 3.67 26.61
C LEU A 166 2.05 2.66 27.15
N ASN A 167 0.97 2.47 26.41
CA ASN A 167 -0.09 1.52 26.75
C ASN A 167 -0.94 1.16 25.52
N ILE A 168 -1.50 -0.05 25.54
CA ILE A 168 -2.48 -0.51 24.55
C ILE A 168 -3.87 -0.03 24.99
N TYR A 169 -4.73 0.30 24.03
CA TYR A 169 -6.10 0.72 24.30
C TYR A 169 -6.99 -0.51 24.57
N ASN A 170 -7.54 -0.61 25.79
CA ASN A 170 -8.28 -1.81 26.22
C ASN A 170 -9.55 -2.07 25.41
N ASP A 171 -10.25 -1.03 24.97
CA ASP A 171 -11.47 -1.17 24.17
C ASP A 171 -11.19 -1.54 22.70
N ASN A 172 -9.97 -1.26 22.24
CA ASN A 172 -9.50 -1.66 20.91
C ASN A 172 -8.00 -1.97 20.95
N ILE A 173 -7.67 -3.25 21.10
CA ILE A 173 -6.28 -3.76 21.19
C ILE A 173 -5.43 -3.51 19.94
N ASN A 174 -6.03 -3.02 18.86
CA ASN A 174 -5.28 -2.60 17.66
C ASN A 174 -4.72 -1.18 17.77
N ILE A 175 -5.09 -0.42 18.81
CA ILE A 175 -4.66 0.96 19.03
C ILE A 175 -3.77 1.01 20.26
N PHE A 176 -2.68 1.75 20.18
CA PHE A 176 -1.80 2.05 21.30
C PHE A 176 -1.45 3.53 21.36
N PHE A 177 -1.00 3.98 22.51
CA PHE A 177 -0.46 5.33 22.71
C PHE A 177 1.06 5.28 22.76
N HIS A 178 1.69 6.34 22.26
CA HIS A 178 3.15 6.50 22.29
C HIS A 178 3.56 7.95 22.55
N ASN A 179 4.83 8.15 22.91
CA ASN A 179 5.42 9.45 23.21
C ASN A 179 6.45 9.93 22.20
N ALA A 180 6.56 9.30 21.04
CA ALA A 180 7.41 9.81 19.96
C ALA A 180 6.87 11.17 19.48
N ASP A 181 7.77 12.11 19.20
CA ASP A 181 7.40 13.45 18.73
C ASP A 181 6.82 13.40 17.32
N THR A 182 5.63 13.97 17.17
CA THR A 182 4.94 14.07 15.88
C THR A 182 4.25 15.42 15.77
N LYS A 183 4.01 15.86 14.54
CA LYS A 183 3.31 17.11 14.22
C LYS A 183 2.26 16.88 13.16
N GLY A 184 1.51 17.91 12.79
CA GLY A 184 0.63 17.87 11.62
C GLY A 184 1.40 17.37 10.40
N GLY A 185 0.77 16.55 9.55
CA GLY A 185 1.46 15.89 8.42
C GLY A 185 2.11 14.54 8.74
N SER A 186 2.29 14.19 10.02
CA SER A 186 2.83 12.88 10.42
C SER A 186 1.81 11.74 10.34
N SER A 187 0.52 12.03 10.20
CA SER A 187 -0.52 11.01 9.98
C SER A 187 -0.17 10.11 8.80
N GLY A 188 -0.24 8.80 9.00
CA GLY A 188 0.11 7.80 8.00
C GLY A 188 1.57 7.35 8.02
N SER A 189 2.38 7.82 8.95
CA SER A 189 3.79 7.43 9.10
C SER A 189 3.95 5.98 9.54
N PRO A 190 4.92 5.23 8.99
CA PRO A 190 5.24 3.90 9.48
C PRO A 190 5.88 3.96 10.87
N ILE A 191 5.45 3.05 11.74
CA ILE A 191 6.03 2.82 13.06
C ILE A 191 6.72 1.45 13.06
N VAL A 192 7.98 1.42 13.43
CA VAL A 192 8.77 0.20 13.57
C VAL A 192 9.26 0.05 15.00
N LEU A 193 9.56 -1.17 15.42
CA LEU A 193 10.33 -1.38 16.65
C LEU A 193 11.74 -0.82 16.46
N TYR A 194 12.30 -0.23 17.50
CA TYR A 194 13.65 0.32 17.43
C TYR A 194 14.67 -0.77 17.04
N GLY A 195 15.43 -0.50 15.97
CA GLY A 195 16.39 -1.47 15.43
C GLY A 195 15.81 -2.46 14.40
N ASP A 196 14.49 -2.45 14.17
CA ASP A 196 13.83 -3.25 13.11
C ASP A 196 13.59 -2.39 11.85
N GLU A 197 13.37 -3.06 10.73
CA GLU A 197 12.99 -2.43 9.44
C GLU A 197 11.55 -2.78 9.02
N LYS A 198 10.90 -3.66 9.77
CA LYS A 198 9.54 -4.12 9.47
C LYS A 198 8.52 -3.22 10.15
N VAL A 199 7.48 -2.86 9.40
CA VAL A 199 6.42 -1.97 9.89
C VAL A 199 5.50 -2.73 10.84
N LEU A 200 5.47 -2.29 12.09
CA LEU A 200 4.58 -2.81 13.13
C LEU A 200 3.21 -2.13 13.07
N ALA A 201 3.21 -0.82 12.85
CA ALA A 201 2.02 0.00 12.99
C ALA A 201 2.09 1.23 12.09
N ILE A 202 0.97 1.94 12.01
CA ILE A 202 0.83 3.24 11.36
C ILE A 202 0.50 4.31 12.41
N HIS A 203 1.13 5.48 12.31
CA HIS A 203 0.82 6.61 13.18
C HIS A 203 -0.53 7.21 12.81
N LYS A 204 -1.37 7.40 13.83
CA LYS A 204 -2.63 8.17 13.78
C LYS A 204 -2.41 9.50 14.50
N ALA A 205 -3.07 10.55 14.03
CA ALA A 205 -3.00 11.87 14.64
C ALA A 205 -3.22 11.83 16.17
N GLY A 206 -2.42 12.60 16.91
CA GLY A 206 -2.50 12.67 18.35
C GLY A 206 -3.71 13.47 18.86
N ASN A 207 -4.07 13.23 20.11
CA ASN A 207 -4.99 14.09 20.83
C ASN A 207 -4.16 15.19 21.56
N GLU A 208 -4.15 16.40 21.01
CA GLU A 208 -3.37 17.53 21.55
C GLU A 208 -3.72 17.82 23.03
N GLN A 209 -4.99 17.63 23.44
CA GLN A 209 -5.42 17.85 24.81
C GLN A 209 -4.81 16.84 25.79
N LYS A 210 -4.49 15.60 25.33
CA LYS A 210 -3.94 14.53 26.18
C LYS A 210 -2.43 14.37 26.04
N LYS A 211 -1.76 15.12 25.17
CA LYS A 211 -0.30 15.00 24.87
C LYS A 211 0.13 13.56 24.56
N LYS A 212 -0.74 12.78 23.94
CA LYS A 212 -0.48 11.40 23.56
C LYS A 212 -0.76 11.20 22.08
N ASN A 213 0.21 10.65 21.40
CA ASN A 213 0.10 10.22 20.02
C ASN A 213 -0.43 8.78 19.97
N ALA A 214 -1.14 8.41 18.92
CA ALA A 214 -1.68 7.06 18.76
C ALA A 214 -1.07 6.35 17.55
N GLY A 215 -0.90 5.04 17.67
CA GLY A 215 -0.54 4.13 16.60
C GLY A 215 -1.58 3.04 16.43
N ILE A 216 -1.72 2.54 15.21
CA ILE A 216 -2.62 1.44 14.86
C ILE A 216 -1.78 0.27 14.35
N PHE A 217 -1.87 -0.90 14.99
CA PHE A 217 -1.22 -2.11 14.52
C PHE A 217 -1.77 -2.53 13.15
N ILE A 218 -0.89 -2.86 12.21
CA ILE A 218 -1.31 -3.19 10.83
C ILE A 218 -1.59 -4.67 10.60
N LYS A 219 -1.40 -5.56 11.59
CA LYS A 219 -1.53 -7.02 11.42
C LYS A 219 -2.87 -7.44 10.83
N LYS A 220 -3.99 -6.90 11.32
CA LYS A 220 -5.33 -7.21 10.78
C LYS A 220 -5.49 -6.82 9.31
N VAL A 221 -4.86 -5.72 8.90
CA VAL A 221 -4.84 -5.28 7.49
C VAL A 221 -4.04 -6.28 6.65
N VAL A 222 -2.88 -6.73 7.15
CA VAL A 222 -2.04 -7.74 6.48
C VAL A 222 -2.80 -9.05 6.31
N GLU A 223 -3.47 -9.52 7.35
CA GLU A 223 -4.25 -10.76 7.33
C GLU A 223 -5.45 -10.67 6.40
N PHE A 224 -6.15 -9.53 6.39
CA PHE A 224 -7.25 -9.28 5.46
C PHE A 224 -6.84 -9.48 4.00
N PHE A 225 -5.66 -8.95 3.59
CA PHE A 225 -5.21 -9.07 2.21
C PHE A 225 -4.82 -10.48 1.80
N LYS A 226 -4.44 -11.37 2.73
CA LYS A 226 -4.11 -12.77 2.38
C LYS A 226 -5.26 -13.47 1.64
N ASP A 227 -6.50 -13.22 2.08
CA ASP A 227 -7.70 -13.86 1.54
C ASP A 227 -8.58 -12.89 0.72
N PHE A 228 -8.14 -11.64 0.53
CA PHE A 228 -8.89 -10.64 -0.22
C PHE A 228 -9.04 -11.03 -1.67
N LYS A 229 -10.27 -11.01 -2.17
CA LYS A 229 -10.61 -11.31 -3.56
C LYS A 229 -11.16 -10.10 -4.28
N LYS A 230 -10.71 -9.91 -5.51
CA LYS A 230 -11.17 -8.84 -6.41
C LYS A 230 -12.56 -9.19 -6.93
N ASN A 231 -13.51 -8.28 -6.78
CA ASN A 231 -14.87 -8.40 -7.28
C ASN A 231 -15.33 -7.08 -7.92
N GLY A 232 -16.27 -7.16 -8.87
CA GLY A 232 -16.78 -6.00 -9.59
C GLY A 232 -15.91 -5.56 -10.76
N ILE A 233 -16.15 -4.35 -11.29
CA ILE A 233 -15.40 -3.81 -12.43
C ILE A 233 -14.01 -3.38 -11.97
N SER A 234 -12.98 -3.88 -12.65
CA SER A 234 -11.59 -3.56 -12.35
C SER A 234 -10.67 -3.88 -13.53
N LYS A 235 -9.37 -3.53 -13.38
CA LYS A 235 -8.30 -3.85 -14.34
C LYS A 235 -7.30 -4.84 -13.77
N ASP A 236 -6.65 -5.57 -14.67
CA ASP A 236 -5.51 -6.44 -14.39
C ASP A 236 -4.36 -6.11 -15.34
N TYR A 237 -3.13 -6.29 -14.90
CA TYR A 237 -1.93 -5.91 -15.64
C TYR A 237 -0.95 -7.07 -15.75
N TYR A 238 -0.19 -7.11 -16.83
CA TYR A 238 0.97 -7.97 -16.95
C TYR A 238 2.11 -7.49 -16.03
N GLU A 239 3.08 -8.37 -15.77
CA GLU A 239 4.27 -8.04 -14.96
C GLU A 239 5.08 -6.85 -15.52
N ASN A 240 4.98 -6.59 -16.82
CA ASN A 240 5.61 -5.43 -17.46
C ASN A 240 4.81 -4.12 -17.30
N GLY A 241 3.66 -4.15 -16.62
CA GLY A 241 2.77 -3.01 -16.39
C GLY A 241 1.79 -2.70 -17.52
N SER A 242 1.81 -3.44 -18.64
CA SER A 242 0.80 -3.28 -19.69
C SER A 242 -0.55 -3.83 -19.27
N LEU A 243 -1.64 -3.22 -19.77
CA LEU A 243 -3.00 -3.67 -19.48
C LEU A 243 -3.23 -5.07 -20.05
N LYS A 244 -3.75 -5.98 -19.22
CA LYS A 244 -4.07 -7.36 -19.56
C LYS A 244 -5.56 -7.60 -19.70
N TYR A 245 -6.35 -7.02 -18.78
CA TYR A 245 -7.80 -7.17 -18.76
C TYR A 245 -8.46 -5.94 -18.18
N GLU A 246 -9.60 -5.58 -18.71
CA GLU A 246 -10.54 -4.62 -18.12
C GLU A 246 -11.96 -5.18 -18.22
N GLY A 247 -12.68 -5.21 -17.11
CA GLY A 247 -14.03 -5.79 -17.06
C GLY A 247 -14.41 -6.26 -15.66
N GLU A 248 -15.39 -7.15 -15.65
CA GLU A 248 -15.95 -7.70 -14.41
C GLU A 248 -15.07 -8.82 -13.84
N PHE A 249 -14.97 -8.86 -12.52
CA PHE A 249 -14.30 -9.90 -11.73
C PHE A 249 -15.27 -10.53 -10.76
N LEU A 250 -15.10 -11.82 -10.54
CA LEU A 250 -15.71 -12.58 -9.46
C LEU A 250 -14.65 -13.51 -8.85
N ASP A 251 -14.36 -13.34 -7.56
CA ASP A 251 -13.37 -14.10 -6.81
C ASP A 251 -12.01 -14.18 -7.51
N ASP A 252 -11.46 -13.03 -7.92
CA ASP A 252 -10.20 -12.84 -8.65
C ASP A 252 -10.17 -13.39 -10.09
N LYS A 253 -11.28 -13.91 -10.58
CA LYS A 253 -11.38 -14.45 -11.94
C LYS A 253 -12.13 -13.48 -12.83
N TYR A 254 -11.73 -13.38 -14.09
CA TYR A 254 -12.49 -12.66 -15.10
C TYR A 254 -13.87 -13.30 -15.21
N ASN A 255 -14.90 -12.48 -15.18
CA ASN A 255 -16.30 -12.95 -15.20
C ASN A 255 -17.16 -11.87 -15.86
N GLY A 256 -18.35 -12.25 -16.38
CA GLY A 256 -19.21 -11.28 -17.04
C GLY A 256 -18.58 -10.67 -18.30
N LYS A 257 -18.80 -9.38 -18.53
CA LYS A 257 -18.28 -8.66 -19.72
C LYS A 257 -16.89 -8.11 -19.48
N GLY A 258 -16.02 -8.24 -20.48
CA GLY A 258 -14.68 -7.69 -20.39
C GLY A 258 -13.93 -7.63 -21.72
N LYS A 259 -12.77 -7.00 -21.67
CA LYS A 259 -11.82 -6.94 -22.77
C LYS A 259 -10.46 -7.46 -22.28
N PHE A 260 -9.93 -8.43 -23.01
CA PHE A 260 -8.64 -9.05 -22.72
C PHE A 260 -7.64 -8.69 -23.84
N TYR A 261 -6.47 -8.24 -23.44
CA TYR A 261 -5.39 -7.83 -24.32
C TYR A 261 -4.28 -8.89 -24.29
N TYR A 262 -3.91 -9.41 -25.46
CA TYR A 262 -2.80 -10.34 -25.58
C TYR A 262 -1.45 -9.62 -25.69
N PRO A 263 -0.33 -10.25 -25.30
CA PRO A 263 0.99 -9.61 -25.37
C PRO A 263 1.41 -9.20 -26.78
N ASN A 264 0.88 -9.85 -27.84
CA ASN A 264 1.15 -9.53 -29.24
C ASN A 264 0.34 -8.34 -29.78
N GLY A 265 -0.54 -7.75 -28.94
CA GLY A 265 -1.40 -6.62 -29.25
C GLY A 265 -2.79 -7.00 -29.82
N ASP A 266 -3.07 -8.27 -30.07
CA ASP A 266 -4.42 -8.75 -30.35
C ASP A 266 -5.30 -8.55 -29.11
N TYR A 267 -6.63 -8.59 -29.26
CA TYR A 267 -7.53 -8.47 -28.12
C TYR A 267 -8.86 -9.19 -28.34
N TYR A 268 -9.47 -9.59 -27.24
CA TYR A 268 -10.81 -10.16 -27.19
C TYR A 268 -11.77 -9.21 -26.50
N ILE A 269 -12.98 -9.10 -27.00
CA ILE A 269 -14.11 -8.41 -26.35
C ILE A 269 -15.27 -9.38 -26.27
N GLY A 270 -15.75 -9.68 -25.07
CA GLY A 270 -16.85 -10.61 -24.91
C GLY A 270 -17.13 -10.99 -23.46
N GLN A 271 -17.74 -12.14 -23.31
CA GLN A 271 -18.12 -12.71 -22.01
C GLN A 271 -17.02 -13.62 -21.48
N PHE A 272 -16.91 -13.68 -20.15
CA PHE A 272 -16.00 -14.54 -19.41
C PHE A 272 -16.77 -15.29 -18.34
N GLU A 273 -16.35 -16.50 -18.06
CA GLU A 273 -16.78 -17.30 -16.92
C GLU A 273 -15.56 -17.98 -16.30
N LYS A 274 -15.41 -17.82 -14.95
CA LYS A 274 -14.30 -18.45 -14.17
C LYS A 274 -12.91 -18.19 -14.71
N GLY A 275 -12.69 -17.06 -15.38
CA GLY A 275 -11.39 -16.63 -15.93
C GLY A 275 -11.16 -16.99 -17.39
N LYS A 276 -12.11 -17.68 -18.04
CA LYS A 276 -12.02 -18.12 -19.43
C LYS A 276 -13.03 -17.40 -20.31
N LYS A 277 -12.72 -17.26 -21.61
CA LYS A 277 -13.67 -16.78 -22.61
C LYS A 277 -14.86 -17.73 -22.67
N HIS A 278 -16.07 -17.18 -22.57
CA HIS A 278 -17.32 -17.94 -22.57
C HIS A 278 -18.43 -17.12 -23.20
N GLY A 279 -19.53 -17.77 -23.68
CA GLY A 279 -20.63 -17.06 -24.33
C GLY A 279 -20.21 -16.37 -25.62
N PHE A 280 -20.87 -15.25 -25.96
CA PHE A 280 -20.59 -14.54 -27.20
C PHE A 280 -19.44 -13.56 -27.02
N GLY A 281 -18.57 -13.49 -28.06
CA GLY A 281 -17.45 -12.57 -28.11
C GLY A 281 -16.78 -12.47 -29.48
N ILE A 282 -15.82 -11.58 -29.57
CA ILE A 282 -15.08 -11.28 -30.79
C ILE A 282 -13.60 -11.21 -30.48
N ASP A 283 -12.81 -12.03 -31.15
CA ASP A 283 -11.35 -11.89 -31.20
C ASP A 283 -10.95 -10.94 -32.33
N TYR A 284 -10.01 -10.06 -32.04
CA TYR A 284 -9.48 -9.08 -32.97
C TYR A 284 -7.96 -9.22 -33.12
N TYR A 285 -7.49 -8.98 -34.33
CA TYR A 285 -6.08 -8.67 -34.54
C TYR A 285 -5.73 -7.28 -34.00
N LYS A 286 -4.46 -7.03 -33.71
CA LYS A 286 -3.95 -5.72 -33.26
C LYS A 286 -4.30 -4.53 -34.18
N ASN A 287 -4.57 -4.80 -35.45
CA ASN A 287 -4.99 -3.79 -36.43
C ASN A 287 -6.50 -3.52 -36.44
N GLY A 288 -7.26 -4.12 -35.51
CA GLY A 288 -8.70 -3.93 -35.38
C GLY A 288 -9.55 -4.80 -36.31
N LYS A 289 -8.96 -5.62 -37.19
CA LYS A 289 -9.74 -6.57 -38.01
C LYS A 289 -10.23 -7.72 -37.13
N LYS A 290 -11.48 -8.15 -37.35
CA LYS A 290 -12.04 -9.33 -36.68
C LYS A 290 -11.28 -10.57 -37.09
N LYS A 291 -10.91 -11.39 -36.11
CA LYS A 291 -10.30 -12.71 -36.29
C LYS A 291 -11.37 -13.79 -36.20
N TYR A 292 -12.28 -13.66 -35.25
CA TYR A 292 -13.42 -14.54 -35.06
C TYR A 292 -14.54 -13.77 -34.36
N GLU A 293 -15.78 -14.07 -34.67
CA GLU A 293 -16.97 -13.58 -34.00
C GLU A 293 -17.95 -14.73 -33.82
N GLY A 294 -18.30 -15.07 -32.59
CA GLY A 294 -19.18 -16.20 -32.31
C GLY A 294 -19.18 -16.62 -30.86
N LYS A 295 -19.57 -17.88 -30.64
CA LYS A 295 -19.67 -18.46 -29.32
C LYS A 295 -18.32 -19.03 -28.86
N PHE A 296 -17.98 -18.80 -27.60
CA PHE A 296 -16.82 -19.36 -26.92
C PHE A 296 -17.27 -20.27 -25.79
N GLU A 297 -16.54 -21.32 -25.53
CA GLU A 297 -16.65 -22.18 -24.37
C GLU A 297 -15.25 -22.58 -23.90
N GLU A 298 -14.90 -22.20 -22.67
CA GLU A 298 -13.59 -22.46 -22.06
C GLU A 298 -12.40 -22.07 -22.94
N ASP A 299 -12.40 -20.85 -23.49
CA ASP A 299 -11.43 -20.24 -24.40
C ASP A 299 -11.45 -20.75 -25.86
N GLU A 300 -12.19 -21.81 -26.17
CA GLU A 300 -12.29 -22.37 -27.49
C GLU A 300 -13.43 -21.78 -28.32
N TYR A 301 -13.22 -21.66 -29.65
CA TYR A 301 -14.28 -21.35 -30.59
C TYR A 301 -15.27 -22.51 -30.66
N LYS A 302 -16.56 -22.22 -30.70
CA LYS A 302 -17.61 -23.22 -30.95
C LYS A 302 -18.30 -22.88 -32.26
N ASP A 303 -18.30 -23.85 -33.16
CA ASP A 303 -19.13 -23.77 -34.35
C ASP A 303 -20.60 -23.76 -33.95
N LEU A 304 -21.40 -22.95 -34.65
CA LEU A 304 -22.86 -22.79 -34.42
C LEU A 304 -23.59 -24.07 -34.85
#